data_6b2b2bc9bc8e5632eb588b985d6c02d8
#
_entry.id   6b2b2bc9bc8e5632eb588b985d6c02d8
#
_cell.length_a   1.000
_cell.length_b   1.000
_cell.length_c   1.000
_cell.angle_alpha   90.00
_cell.angle_beta   90.00
_cell.angle_gamma   90.00
#
_symmetry.space_group_name_H-M   'P 1'
#
loop_
_entity.id
_entity.type
_entity.pdbx_description
1 polymer ?
#
loop_
_entity_poly.entity_id
_entity_poly.type
_entity_poly.pdbx_seq_one_letter_code
_entity_poly.pdbx_strand_id
1 'polypeptide(L)'
;MCTAATYKTNDFYFGRTLDYESSYGEEIVIMPRNFPLNFVNMGRIATHYAVIGTAHVAQDYPLFYDAANEKGLAMAGLNFVGNSFYRDDIDGKDNVAQFEFIPWILSQCANVTEARTLIEKINITKTQFSPQMPSGQLHWIIADKNDCIVVESVKEGIKVYNDPVGVLTNNPPFDMQMFRLNDFRGLSPKQPENTFSDKLDLTSYSRGMGAMGLPGDLSSQSRFVRAAFVKMNSRSAPDEQSSVSQFFHILNSVDQQRGCCEVAEGKYEITIYTSCCNTDKGIYYYTTYNGHQISAVDMHKEDLYSAKLIAYPMITGEIINFQN
;
A
#
# COMPACT_ATOMS: atom_id res chain seq x y z
N MET A 1 -9.76 6.40 2.62
CA MET A 1 -8.44 6.86 2.07
C MET A 1 -7.37 5.80 2.33
N CYS A 2 -6.13 6.00 1.95
CA CYS A 2 -5.09 4.96 2.11
C CYS A 2 -3.69 5.57 1.95
N THR A 3 -2.68 4.92 2.52
CA THR A 3 -1.27 5.25 2.28
C THR A 3 -0.48 3.97 2.13
N ALA A 4 0.30 3.81 1.07
CA ALA A 4 1.25 2.71 0.91
C ALA A 4 2.68 3.25 0.96
N ALA A 5 3.59 2.43 1.46
CA ALA A 5 4.99 2.78 1.56
C ALA A 5 5.90 1.57 1.36
N THR A 6 7.14 1.87 0.97
CA THR A 6 8.25 0.91 0.95
C THR A 6 9.28 1.30 2.01
N TYR A 7 10.06 0.34 2.48
CA TYR A 7 11.21 0.60 3.35
C TYR A 7 12.28 -0.45 3.08
N LYS A 8 13.54 -0.06 3.10
CA LYS A 8 14.65 -0.96 2.81
C LYS A 8 15.73 -0.83 3.87
N THR A 9 16.11 -1.96 4.43
CA THR A 9 17.29 -2.14 5.27
C THR A 9 18.13 -3.28 4.69
N ASN A 10 18.38 -4.36 5.42
CA ASN A 10 18.92 -5.59 4.83
C ASN A 10 17.88 -6.27 3.93
N ASP A 11 16.63 -6.32 4.41
CA ASP A 11 15.49 -6.82 3.66
C ASP A 11 14.65 -5.66 3.10
N PHE A 12 13.73 -5.98 2.19
CA PHE A 12 12.78 -5.03 1.63
C PHE A 12 11.40 -5.22 2.22
N TYR A 13 10.78 -4.11 2.63
CA TYR A 13 9.48 -4.06 3.26
C TYR A 13 8.50 -3.24 2.45
N PHE A 14 7.28 -3.74 2.34
CA PHE A 14 6.17 -3.12 1.63
C PHE A 14 4.90 -3.25 2.45
N GLY A 15 4.06 -2.23 2.49
CA GLY A 15 2.77 -2.31 3.17
C GLY A 15 1.97 -1.02 3.04
N ARG A 16 0.81 -1.01 3.71
CA ARG A 16 -0.14 0.09 3.60
C ARG A 16 -0.97 0.30 4.86
N THR A 17 -1.63 1.46 4.94
CA THR A 17 -2.85 1.65 5.76
C THR A 17 -4.07 1.44 4.87
N LEU A 18 -5.09 0.73 5.34
CA LEU A 18 -6.44 0.74 4.77
C LEU A 18 -7.29 1.68 5.61
N ASP A 19 -7.63 2.84 5.04
CA ASP A 19 -8.40 3.85 5.74
C ASP A 19 -9.82 3.89 5.14
N TYR A 20 -10.83 3.56 5.97
CA TYR A 20 -12.23 3.52 5.58
C TYR A 20 -13.15 3.66 6.80
N GLU A 21 -14.46 3.83 6.60
CA GLU A 21 -15.42 3.96 7.69
C GLU A 21 -15.86 2.63 8.31
N SER A 22 -15.64 1.52 7.62
CA SER A 22 -15.99 0.17 8.07
C SER A 22 -15.10 -0.89 7.45
N SER A 23 -14.86 -1.99 8.20
CA SER A 23 -14.22 -3.19 7.69
C SER A 23 -15.16 -3.96 6.75
N TYR A 24 -14.58 -4.57 5.73
CA TYR A 24 -15.26 -5.50 4.81
C TYR A 24 -15.02 -6.96 5.19
N GLY A 25 -14.42 -7.24 6.36
CA GLY A 25 -14.03 -8.58 6.78
C GLY A 25 -12.73 -9.01 6.10
N GLU A 26 -11.72 -8.15 6.19
CA GLU A 26 -10.38 -8.41 5.64
C GLU A 26 -9.70 -9.54 6.40
N GLU A 27 -9.04 -10.42 5.65
CA GLU A 27 -8.26 -11.55 6.17
C GLU A 27 -6.85 -11.53 5.58
N ILE A 28 -5.90 -12.13 6.29
CA ILE A 28 -4.60 -12.43 5.68
C ILE A 28 -4.76 -13.71 4.88
N VAL A 29 -4.53 -13.62 3.58
CA VAL A 29 -4.75 -14.73 2.65
C VAL A 29 -3.44 -15.13 1.99
N ILE A 30 -3.15 -16.43 2.03
CA ILE A 30 -2.13 -17.05 1.20
C ILE A 30 -2.82 -17.73 0.04
N MET A 31 -2.42 -17.38 -1.18
CA MET A 31 -2.82 -17.99 -2.43
C MET A 31 -1.66 -18.88 -2.89
N PRO A 32 -1.74 -20.22 -2.69
CA PRO A 32 -0.66 -21.14 -3.05
C PRO A 32 -0.50 -21.30 -4.55
N ARG A 33 0.64 -21.84 -4.98
CA ARG A 33 1.04 -21.97 -6.41
C ARG A 33 0.04 -22.70 -7.29
N ASN A 34 -0.70 -23.67 -6.75
CA ASN A 34 -1.67 -24.49 -7.50
C ASN A 34 -3.12 -24.08 -7.28
N PHE A 35 -3.36 -22.95 -6.58
CA PHE A 35 -4.70 -22.38 -6.51
C PHE A 35 -5.15 -21.96 -7.91
N PRO A 36 -6.31 -22.44 -8.42
CA PRO A 36 -6.72 -22.14 -9.79
C PRO A 36 -7.25 -20.72 -9.90
N LEU A 37 -6.44 -19.78 -10.42
CA LEU A 37 -6.89 -18.44 -10.73
C LEU A 37 -7.73 -18.45 -12.02
N ASN A 38 -8.99 -18.09 -11.91
CA ASN A 38 -9.88 -17.91 -13.04
C ASN A 38 -10.11 -16.42 -13.27
N PHE A 39 -9.67 -15.90 -14.40
CA PHE A 39 -9.85 -14.52 -14.80
C PHE A 39 -11.05 -14.41 -15.75
N VAL A 40 -11.82 -13.34 -15.63
CA VAL A 40 -13.08 -13.18 -16.41
C VAL A 40 -12.81 -13.23 -17.91
N ASN A 41 -11.81 -12.51 -18.40
CA ASN A 41 -11.52 -12.42 -19.83
C ASN A 41 -10.23 -13.16 -20.24
N MET A 42 -9.36 -13.50 -19.28
CA MET A 42 -8.02 -14.03 -19.56
C MET A 42 -7.89 -15.55 -19.33
N GLY A 43 -9.03 -16.20 -19.02
CA GLY A 43 -9.04 -17.63 -18.78
C GLY A 43 -8.42 -18.03 -17.45
N ARG A 44 -7.81 -19.22 -17.40
CA ARG A 44 -7.32 -19.83 -16.17
C ARG A 44 -5.80 -19.94 -16.15
N ILE A 45 -5.20 -19.52 -15.04
CA ILE A 45 -3.81 -19.82 -14.68
C ILE A 45 -3.85 -20.94 -13.63
N ALA A 46 -3.29 -22.10 -13.97
CA ALA A 46 -3.34 -23.30 -13.11
C ALA A 46 -2.18 -23.37 -12.11
N THR A 47 -1.04 -22.74 -12.44
CA THR A 47 0.15 -22.71 -11.59
C THR A 47 0.81 -21.35 -11.74
N HIS A 48 1.14 -20.73 -10.62
CA HIS A 48 1.66 -19.36 -10.55
C HIS A 48 2.55 -19.17 -9.32
N TYR A 49 3.11 -18.00 -9.11
CA TYR A 49 3.80 -17.68 -7.86
C TYR A 49 2.81 -17.66 -6.69
N ALA A 50 3.24 -18.19 -5.54
CA ALA A 50 2.46 -18.05 -4.32
C ALA A 50 2.42 -16.58 -3.89
N VAL A 51 1.27 -16.14 -3.36
CA VAL A 51 1.02 -14.75 -2.96
C VAL A 51 0.50 -14.73 -1.53
N ILE A 52 0.95 -13.77 -0.73
CA ILE A 52 0.41 -13.46 0.60
C ILE A 52 -0.03 -12.00 0.65
N GLY A 53 -1.15 -11.71 1.27
CA GLY A 53 -1.63 -10.34 1.42
C GLY A 53 -2.92 -10.23 2.19
N THR A 54 -3.43 -9.02 2.32
CA THR A 54 -4.77 -8.78 2.85
C THR A 54 -5.78 -8.80 1.73
N ALA A 55 -6.83 -9.60 1.89
CA ALA A 55 -7.91 -9.74 0.92
C ALA A 55 -9.28 -9.85 1.59
N HIS A 56 -10.32 -9.51 0.84
CA HIS A 56 -11.67 -9.98 1.09
C HIS A 56 -11.91 -11.22 0.22
N VAL A 57 -12.21 -12.36 0.83
CA VAL A 57 -12.47 -13.59 0.08
C VAL A 57 -13.97 -13.67 -0.23
N ALA A 58 -14.32 -13.60 -1.51
CA ALA A 58 -15.69 -13.71 -2.00
C ALA A 58 -15.80 -14.79 -3.08
N GLN A 59 -16.74 -15.72 -2.95
CA GLN A 59 -16.93 -16.81 -3.92
C GLN A 59 -15.63 -17.59 -4.24
N ASP A 60 -14.86 -17.89 -3.20
CA ASP A 60 -13.54 -18.54 -3.28
C ASP A 60 -12.49 -17.74 -4.10
N TYR A 61 -12.69 -16.44 -4.34
CA TYR A 61 -11.76 -15.57 -5.03
C TYR A 61 -11.17 -14.52 -4.06
N PRO A 62 -9.82 -14.33 -4.02
CA PRO A 62 -9.19 -13.36 -3.14
C PRO A 62 -9.17 -11.97 -3.81
N LEU A 63 -9.99 -11.06 -3.32
CA LEU A 63 -9.99 -9.65 -3.69
C LEU A 63 -8.92 -8.91 -2.87
N PHE A 64 -7.69 -8.91 -3.36
CA PHE A 64 -6.55 -8.34 -2.65
C PHE A 64 -6.61 -6.80 -2.60
N TYR A 65 -6.36 -6.24 -1.42
CA TYR A 65 -6.09 -4.82 -1.20
C TYR A 65 -4.61 -4.50 -1.36
N ASP A 66 -3.76 -5.34 -0.80
CA ASP A 66 -2.31 -5.36 -0.94
C ASP A 66 -1.79 -6.78 -0.79
N ALA A 67 -0.70 -7.08 -1.49
CA ALA A 67 -0.08 -8.40 -1.43
C ALA A 67 1.36 -8.37 -1.91
N ALA A 68 2.10 -9.43 -1.58
CA ALA A 68 3.42 -9.73 -2.13
C ALA A 68 3.49 -11.18 -2.58
N ASN A 69 4.27 -11.45 -3.63
CA ASN A 69 4.52 -12.82 -4.06
C ASN A 69 5.84 -13.38 -3.49
N GLU A 70 6.03 -14.67 -3.61
CA GLU A 70 7.21 -15.40 -3.15
C GLU A 70 8.53 -14.99 -3.83
N LYS A 71 8.48 -14.13 -4.87
CA LYS A 71 9.65 -13.59 -5.57
C LYS A 71 10.05 -12.22 -5.04
N GLY A 72 9.26 -11.64 -4.15
CA GLY A 72 9.53 -10.35 -3.53
C GLY A 72 8.90 -9.15 -4.26
N LEU A 73 8.08 -9.37 -5.29
CA LEU A 73 7.26 -8.32 -5.89
C LEU A 73 6.03 -8.07 -5.03
N ALA A 74 5.77 -6.81 -4.72
CA ALA A 74 4.62 -6.39 -3.92
C ALA A 74 3.78 -5.34 -4.65
N MET A 75 2.48 -5.32 -4.34
CA MET A 75 1.52 -4.41 -4.97
C MET A 75 0.39 -4.04 -4.00
N ALA A 76 -0.10 -2.79 -4.10
CA ALA A 76 -1.29 -2.34 -3.38
C ALA A 76 -2.17 -1.47 -4.29
N GLY A 77 -3.49 -1.60 -4.13
CA GLY A 77 -4.49 -0.74 -4.77
C GLY A 77 -5.04 0.29 -3.78
N LEU A 78 -5.05 1.56 -4.16
CA LEU A 78 -5.51 2.67 -3.34
C LEU A 78 -6.60 3.45 -4.06
N ASN A 79 -7.54 4.04 -3.33
CA ASN A 79 -8.63 4.83 -3.90
C ASN A 79 -8.11 6.02 -4.72
N PHE A 80 -8.64 6.15 -5.95
CA PHE A 80 -8.32 7.21 -6.92
C PHE A 80 -9.60 7.79 -7.55
N VAL A 81 -10.53 8.14 -6.67
CA VAL A 81 -11.89 8.51 -7.02
C VAL A 81 -11.94 9.72 -7.96
N GLY A 82 -12.72 9.60 -9.04
CA GLY A 82 -12.89 10.66 -10.04
C GLY A 82 -11.75 10.80 -11.05
N ASN A 83 -10.61 10.15 -10.85
CA ASN A 83 -9.48 10.16 -11.78
C ASN A 83 -9.31 8.83 -12.52
N SER A 84 -9.61 7.70 -11.88
CA SER A 84 -9.53 6.40 -12.54
C SER A 84 -10.54 6.27 -13.68
N PHE A 85 -10.12 5.66 -14.77
CA PHE A 85 -10.96 5.39 -15.93
C PHE A 85 -10.66 4.00 -16.50
N TYR A 86 -11.67 3.14 -16.51
CA TYR A 86 -11.59 1.79 -17.06
C TYR A 86 -12.37 1.71 -18.37
N ARG A 87 -11.89 0.89 -19.28
CA ARG A 87 -12.42 0.78 -20.64
C ARG A 87 -13.27 -0.47 -20.81
N ASP A 88 -13.99 -0.52 -21.91
CA ASP A 88 -14.48 -1.78 -22.46
C ASP A 88 -13.31 -2.63 -22.97
N ASP A 89 -13.56 -3.87 -23.28
CA ASP A 89 -12.56 -4.78 -23.83
C ASP A 89 -11.98 -4.22 -25.13
N ILE A 90 -10.67 -4.38 -25.31
CA ILE A 90 -9.93 -3.94 -26.48
C ILE A 90 -9.34 -5.17 -27.16
N ASP A 91 -9.62 -5.35 -28.47
CA ASP A 91 -9.06 -6.45 -29.24
C ASP A 91 -7.52 -6.39 -29.26
N GLY A 92 -6.89 -7.53 -29.05
CA GLY A 92 -5.43 -7.66 -29.04
C GLY A 92 -4.75 -7.16 -27.77
N LYS A 93 -5.50 -6.81 -26.72
CA LYS A 93 -4.99 -6.49 -25.39
C LYS A 93 -5.36 -7.58 -24.38
N ASP A 94 -4.58 -7.68 -23.33
CA ASP A 94 -4.90 -8.46 -22.14
C ASP A 94 -5.97 -7.68 -21.34
N ASN A 95 -7.24 -8.07 -21.50
CA ASN A 95 -8.38 -7.41 -20.86
C ASN A 95 -8.55 -7.91 -19.43
N VAL A 96 -7.98 -7.19 -18.47
CA VAL A 96 -7.94 -7.57 -17.05
C VAL A 96 -8.96 -6.73 -16.28
N ALA A 97 -9.87 -7.37 -15.55
CA ALA A 97 -10.78 -6.64 -14.70
C ALA A 97 -10.03 -5.94 -13.56
N GLN A 98 -10.54 -4.78 -13.13
CA GLN A 98 -9.86 -3.96 -12.12
C GLN A 98 -9.53 -4.75 -10.84
N PHE A 99 -10.45 -5.60 -10.35
CA PHE A 99 -10.26 -6.42 -9.15
C PHE A 99 -9.27 -7.57 -9.35
N GLU A 100 -8.97 -7.94 -10.60
CA GLU A 100 -8.01 -8.98 -10.98
C GLU A 100 -6.58 -8.45 -11.15
N PHE A 101 -6.38 -7.14 -11.14
CA PHE A 101 -5.09 -6.56 -11.53
C PHE A 101 -3.95 -6.94 -10.57
N ILE A 102 -4.20 -6.97 -9.25
CA ILE A 102 -3.19 -7.43 -8.27
C ILE A 102 -2.85 -8.90 -8.50
N PRO A 103 -3.79 -9.87 -8.48
CA PRO A 103 -3.46 -11.27 -8.73
C PRO A 103 -2.89 -11.51 -10.14
N TRP A 104 -3.31 -10.74 -11.16
CA TRP A 104 -2.75 -10.87 -12.52
C TRP A 104 -1.26 -10.55 -12.57
N ILE A 105 -0.83 -9.47 -11.94
CA ILE A 105 0.59 -9.08 -11.90
C ILE A 105 1.38 -10.03 -11.01
N LEU A 106 0.94 -10.24 -9.76
CA LEU A 106 1.72 -10.98 -8.77
C LEU A 106 1.83 -12.48 -9.07
N SER A 107 0.87 -13.04 -9.80
CA SER A 107 0.92 -14.45 -10.20
C SER A 107 1.98 -14.76 -11.26
N GLN A 108 2.40 -13.77 -12.05
CA GLN A 108 3.22 -13.97 -13.25
C GLN A 108 4.56 -13.27 -13.21
N CYS A 109 4.68 -12.14 -12.51
CA CYS A 109 5.88 -11.29 -12.52
C CYS A 109 6.73 -11.52 -11.27
N ALA A 110 8.04 -11.68 -11.44
CA ALA A 110 8.97 -11.83 -10.34
C ALA A 110 9.53 -10.49 -9.82
N ASN A 111 9.42 -9.42 -10.61
CA ASN A 111 10.01 -8.10 -10.32
C ASN A 111 9.29 -6.99 -11.08
N VAL A 112 9.61 -5.73 -10.75
CA VAL A 112 9.01 -4.54 -11.37
C VAL A 112 9.30 -4.47 -12.87
N THR A 113 10.46 -4.91 -13.34
CA THR A 113 10.78 -4.91 -14.78
C THR A 113 9.84 -5.81 -15.58
N GLU A 114 9.56 -7.01 -15.07
CA GLU A 114 8.58 -7.91 -15.69
C GLU A 114 7.17 -7.34 -15.63
N ALA A 115 6.79 -6.73 -14.48
CA ALA A 115 5.49 -6.08 -14.34
C ALA A 115 5.30 -4.94 -15.35
N ARG A 116 6.32 -4.10 -15.59
CA ARG A 116 6.27 -3.05 -16.64
C ARG A 116 5.98 -3.64 -18.02
N THR A 117 6.70 -4.69 -18.39
CA THR A 117 6.53 -5.35 -19.69
C THR A 117 5.14 -5.96 -19.85
N LEU A 118 4.59 -6.52 -18.77
CA LEU A 118 3.24 -7.06 -18.78
C LEU A 118 2.19 -5.93 -18.90
N ILE A 119 2.35 -4.84 -18.17
CA ILE A 119 1.44 -3.68 -18.16
C ILE A 119 1.29 -3.04 -19.55
N GLU A 120 2.32 -3.05 -20.39
CA GLU A 120 2.23 -2.53 -21.76
C GLU A 120 1.16 -3.23 -22.62
N LYS A 121 0.85 -4.49 -22.29
CA LYS A 121 -0.15 -5.31 -23.01
C LYS A 121 -1.54 -5.21 -22.42
N ILE A 122 -1.67 -4.73 -21.18
CA ILE A 122 -2.94 -4.74 -20.44
C ILE A 122 -3.88 -3.61 -20.89
N ASN A 123 -5.15 -3.93 -20.83
CA ASN A 123 -6.26 -3.00 -20.74
C ASN A 123 -7.02 -3.28 -19.46
N ILE A 124 -7.12 -2.32 -18.55
CA ILE A 124 -7.91 -2.48 -17.32
C ILE A 124 -9.37 -2.21 -17.65
N THR A 125 -10.22 -3.22 -17.44
CA THR A 125 -11.62 -3.16 -17.82
C THR A 125 -12.53 -2.73 -16.67
N LYS A 126 -13.72 -2.22 -17.03
CA LYS A 126 -14.78 -1.84 -16.09
C LYS A 126 -15.60 -3.02 -15.58
N THR A 127 -15.20 -4.24 -15.89
CA THR A 127 -15.88 -5.47 -15.46
C THR A 127 -15.95 -5.53 -13.93
N GLN A 128 -17.16 -5.70 -13.41
CA GLN A 128 -17.42 -5.78 -11.98
C GLN A 128 -17.28 -7.23 -11.50
N PHE A 129 -16.87 -7.42 -10.25
CA PHE A 129 -16.87 -8.74 -9.63
C PHE A 129 -18.29 -9.28 -9.47
N SER A 130 -19.21 -8.46 -8.99
CA SER A 130 -20.64 -8.77 -8.92
C SER A 130 -21.44 -7.45 -8.93
N PRO A 131 -22.78 -7.52 -9.13
CA PRO A 131 -23.63 -6.32 -9.02
C PRO A 131 -23.55 -5.61 -7.66
N GLN A 132 -23.25 -6.34 -6.59
CA GLN A 132 -23.11 -5.83 -5.23
C GLN A 132 -21.70 -5.29 -4.95
N MET A 133 -20.72 -5.64 -5.78
CA MET A 133 -19.32 -5.23 -5.68
C MET A 133 -18.90 -4.54 -6.99
N PRO A 134 -19.23 -3.25 -7.16
CA PRO A 134 -18.84 -2.48 -8.35
C PRO A 134 -17.33 -2.30 -8.41
N SER A 135 -16.81 -1.97 -9.59
CA SER A 135 -15.38 -1.71 -9.78
C SER A 135 -14.91 -0.56 -8.90
N GLY A 136 -13.92 -0.80 -8.05
CA GLY A 136 -13.28 0.23 -7.25
C GLY A 136 -12.50 1.21 -8.14
N GLN A 137 -12.57 2.50 -7.85
CA GLN A 137 -11.79 3.51 -8.54
C GLN A 137 -10.39 3.56 -7.92
N LEU A 138 -9.43 2.84 -8.49
CA LEU A 138 -8.10 2.64 -7.91
C LEU A 138 -6.97 3.14 -8.82
N HIS A 139 -5.83 3.37 -8.19
CA HIS A 139 -4.49 3.37 -8.77
C HIS A 139 -3.60 2.45 -7.92
N TRP A 140 -2.42 2.10 -8.42
CA TRP A 140 -1.61 1.06 -7.80
C TRP A 140 -0.16 1.47 -7.64
N ILE A 141 0.46 1.04 -6.54
CA ILE A 141 1.90 1.02 -6.33
C ILE A 141 2.39 -0.42 -6.48
N ILE A 142 3.48 -0.62 -7.22
CA ILE A 142 4.13 -1.91 -7.44
C ILE A 142 5.61 -1.72 -7.14
N ALA A 143 6.16 -2.56 -6.29
CA ALA A 143 7.55 -2.40 -5.86
C ALA A 143 8.24 -3.74 -5.62
N ASP A 144 9.54 -3.76 -5.85
CA ASP A 144 10.48 -4.76 -5.37
C ASP A 144 11.67 -4.07 -4.71
N LYS A 145 12.67 -4.83 -4.27
CA LYS A 145 13.87 -4.28 -3.59
C LYS A 145 14.71 -3.33 -4.46
N ASN A 146 14.47 -3.24 -5.75
CA ASN A 146 15.29 -2.49 -6.71
C ASN A 146 14.54 -1.30 -7.32
N ASP A 147 13.22 -1.40 -7.49
CA ASP A 147 12.43 -0.38 -8.19
C ASP A 147 11.03 -0.24 -7.59
N CYS A 148 10.40 0.92 -7.82
CA CYS A 148 9.05 1.22 -7.42
C CYS A 148 8.35 2.03 -8.51
N ILE A 149 7.11 1.66 -8.83
CA ILE A 149 6.29 2.32 -9.84
C ILE A 149 4.88 2.58 -9.34
N VAL A 150 4.26 3.62 -9.89
CA VAL A 150 2.84 3.88 -9.74
C VAL A 150 2.15 3.69 -11.08
N VAL A 151 1.00 3.02 -11.06
CA VAL A 151 0.17 2.74 -12.24
C VAL A 151 -1.18 3.41 -12.07
N GLU A 152 -1.53 4.27 -13.01
CA GLU A 152 -2.81 5.00 -13.06
C GLU A 152 -3.51 4.73 -14.39
N SER A 153 -4.72 4.14 -14.34
CA SER A 153 -5.59 4.01 -15.51
C SER A 153 -6.49 5.24 -15.60
N VAL A 154 -6.21 6.11 -16.56
CA VAL A 154 -6.90 7.39 -16.77
C VAL A 154 -7.50 7.47 -18.18
N LYS A 155 -8.22 8.55 -18.49
CA LYS A 155 -8.88 8.72 -19.79
C LYS A 155 -7.93 8.64 -20.99
N GLU A 156 -6.69 9.08 -20.81
CA GLU A 156 -5.66 9.08 -21.86
C GLU A 156 -4.99 7.71 -22.05
N GLY A 157 -5.12 6.80 -21.11
CA GLY A 157 -4.50 5.47 -21.10
C GLY A 157 -3.97 5.06 -19.75
N ILE A 158 -3.23 3.96 -19.72
CA ILE A 158 -2.48 3.55 -18.53
C ILE A 158 -1.18 4.39 -18.48
N LYS A 159 -1.00 5.11 -17.39
CA LYS A 159 0.24 5.83 -17.09
C LYS A 159 1.05 5.03 -16.08
N VAL A 160 2.35 4.92 -16.33
CA VAL A 160 3.30 4.25 -15.42
C VAL A 160 4.37 5.25 -15.05
N TYR A 161 4.45 5.59 -13.76
CA TYR A 161 5.43 6.54 -13.23
C TYR A 161 6.51 5.81 -12.45
N ASN A 162 7.75 6.28 -12.52
CA ASN A 162 8.78 5.91 -11.56
C ASN A 162 8.46 6.59 -10.23
N ASP A 163 8.52 5.84 -9.14
CA ASP A 163 8.32 6.35 -7.80
C ASP A 163 9.62 6.31 -6.98
N PRO A 164 10.44 7.37 -7.04
CA PRO A 164 11.70 7.42 -6.30
C PRO A 164 11.48 7.59 -4.79
N VAL A 165 10.27 7.94 -4.37
CA VAL A 165 9.91 8.12 -2.97
C VAL A 165 9.44 6.80 -2.35
N GLY A 166 8.80 5.94 -3.16
CA GLY A 166 8.20 4.69 -2.70
C GLY A 166 7.05 4.92 -1.74
N VAL A 167 6.18 5.88 -2.05
CA VAL A 167 4.96 6.23 -1.30
C VAL A 167 3.83 6.53 -2.26
N LEU A 168 2.66 6.00 -2.00
CA LEU A 168 1.43 6.36 -2.70
C LEU A 168 0.32 6.65 -1.69
N THR A 169 -0.50 7.67 -1.97
CA THR A 169 -1.72 7.95 -1.20
C THR A 169 -2.95 7.86 -2.11
N ASN A 170 -3.74 8.91 -2.22
CA ASN A 170 -4.93 8.96 -3.07
C ASN A 170 -4.81 10.10 -4.07
N ASN A 171 -5.92 10.81 -4.36
CA ASN A 171 -5.89 12.02 -5.20
C ASN A 171 -4.97 13.12 -4.62
N PRO A 172 -4.39 13.98 -5.46
CA PRO A 172 -4.46 14.05 -6.93
C PRO A 172 -3.57 12.99 -7.61
N PRO A 173 -3.48 12.97 -8.97
CA PRO A 173 -2.56 12.12 -9.71
C PRO A 173 -1.11 12.19 -9.20
N PHE A 174 -0.38 11.11 -9.36
CA PHE A 174 0.94 10.91 -8.76
C PHE A 174 1.96 11.97 -9.19
N ASP A 175 1.96 12.38 -10.45
CA ASP A 175 2.85 13.45 -10.95
C ASP A 175 2.62 14.78 -10.24
N MET A 176 1.37 15.10 -9.90
CA MET A 176 1.02 16.29 -9.13
C MET A 176 1.46 16.16 -7.66
N GLN A 177 1.35 14.97 -7.08
CA GLN A 177 1.88 14.68 -5.74
C GLN A 177 3.40 14.91 -5.68
N MET A 178 4.12 14.36 -6.66
CA MET A 178 5.58 14.52 -6.79
C MET A 178 5.97 15.98 -7.01
N PHE A 179 5.26 16.70 -7.89
CA PHE A 179 5.52 18.11 -8.12
C PHE A 179 5.41 18.93 -6.84
N ARG A 180 4.42 18.67 -6.01
CA ARG A 180 4.18 19.38 -4.77
C ARG A 180 5.28 19.18 -3.71
N LEU A 181 6.06 18.12 -3.76
CA LEU A 181 7.20 17.97 -2.83
C LEU A 181 8.19 19.15 -2.91
N ASN A 182 8.22 19.87 -4.05
CA ASN A 182 9.05 21.08 -4.20
C ASN A 182 8.71 22.16 -3.17
N ASP A 183 7.45 22.27 -2.74
CA ASP A 183 7.01 23.25 -1.74
C ASP A 183 7.61 22.94 -0.36
N PHE A 184 7.98 21.69 -0.14
CA PHE A 184 8.49 21.15 1.14
C PHE A 184 9.99 20.88 1.15
N ARG A 185 10.73 21.28 0.10
CA ARG A 185 12.17 21.03 -0.02
C ARG A 185 13.01 21.64 1.12
N GLY A 186 12.44 22.58 1.89
CA GLY A 186 13.08 23.18 3.05
C GLY A 186 12.99 22.35 4.33
N LEU A 187 12.17 21.29 4.35
CA LEU A 187 12.04 20.41 5.51
C LEU A 187 13.35 19.65 5.76
N SER A 188 13.71 19.52 7.03
CA SER A 188 14.95 18.86 7.44
C SER A 188 14.77 18.17 8.81
N PRO A 189 15.42 17.01 9.06
CA PRO A 189 15.52 16.45 10.41
C PRO A 189 16.50 17.25 11.31
N LYS A 190 17.30 18.16 10.72
CA LYS A 190 18.26 19.01 11.46
C LYS A 190 17.59 20.27 11.98
N GLN A 191 18.15 20.86 13.03
CA GLN A 191 17.75 22.19 13.49
C GLN A 191 18.02 23.22 12.39
N PRO A 192 17.07 24.16 12.15
CA PRO A 192 17.27 25.22 11.16
C PRO A 192 18.27 26.25 11.64
N GLU A 193 19.04 26.77 10.72
CA GLU A 193 19.82 28.01 10.91
C GLU A 193 18.93 29.24 10.76
N ASN A 194 19.33 30.38 11.35
CA ASN A 194 18.61 31.60 11.14
C ASN A 194 18.91 32.17 9.73
N THR A 195 17.98 31.90 8.80
CA THR A 195 18.01 32.41 7.43
C THR A 195 16.98 33.54 7.21
N PHE A 196 16.27 33.97 8.28
CA PHE A 196 15.22 34.97 8.17
C PHE A 196 15.80 36.35 7.91
N SER A 197 16.82 36.77 8.70
CA SER A 197 17.55 38.02 8.54
C SER A 197 18.78 38.01 9.44
N ASP A 198 19.87 38.59 8.95
CA ASP A 198 21.09 38.89 9.74
C ASP A 198 20.90 40.01 10.75
N LYS A 199 19.80 40.76 10.65
CA LYS A 199 19.45 41.85 11.57
C LYS A 199 18.73 41.40 12.84
N LEU A 200 18.31 40.12 12.90
CA LEU A 200 17.60 39.55 14.04
C LEU A 200 18.31 38.30 14.53
N ASP A 201 18.65 38.27 15.79
CA ASP A 201 19.18 37.07 16.44
C ASP A 201 18.03 36.14 16.84
N LEU A 202 17.65 35.24 15.92
CA LEU A 202 16.61 34.26 16.12
C LEU A 202 17.22 32.87 16.38
N THR A 203 16.80 32.25 17.47
CA THR A 203 17.33 30.94 17.90
C THR A 203 16.21 29.90 17.94
N SER A 204 16.59 28.64 17.73
CA SER A 204 15.66 27.53 17.89
C SER A 204 15.29 27.34 19.37
N TYR A 205 13.99 27.39 19.70
CA TYR A 205 13.48 27.25 21.07
C TYR A 205 13.10 25.81 21.44
N SER A 206 13.06 24.89 20.45
CA SER A 206 12.77 23.46 20.68
C SER A 206 13.49 22.58 19.65
N ARG A 207 13.55 21.28 19.94
CA ARG A 207 14.01 20.27 18.95
C ARG A 207 12.93 20.03 17.88
N GLY A 208 13.33 19.56 16.69
CA GLY A 208 12.43 19.20 15.61
C GLY A 208 11.96 20.38 14.75
N MET A 209 12.46 21.59 14.98
CA MET A 209 12.03 22.79 14.26
C MET A 209 12.43 22.78 12.76
N GLY A 210 13.35 21.91 12.34
CA GLY A 210 13.65 21.73 10.90
C GLY A 210 12.48 21.15 10.10
N ALA A 211 11.52 20.53 10.78
CA ALA A 211 10.28 20.01 10.17
C ALA A 211 9.10 20.99 10.28
N MET A 212 9.33 22.27 10.63
CA MET A 212 8.26 23.27 10.65
C MET A 212 7.64 23.43 9.25
N GLY A 213 6.31 23.33 9.19
CA GLY A 213 5.56 23.31 7.94
C GLY A 213 5.28 21.90 7.38
N LEU A 214 5.77 20.83 8.03
CA LEU A 214 5.33 19.47 7.70
C LEU A 214 3.82 19.38 7.91
N PRO A 215 3.01 18.99 6.88
CA PRO A 215 1.57 19.01 6.99
C PRO A 215 1.07 18.03 8.04
N GLY A 216 0.13 18.45 8.89
CA GLY A 216 -0.43 17.62 9.95
C GLY A 216 -1.85 17.12 9.69
N ASP A 217 -2.54 17.65 8.67
CA ASP A 217 -3.91 17.25 8.35
C ASP A 217 -3.96 15.87 7.66
N LEU A 218 -5.17 15.31 7.58
CA LEU A 218 -5.41 13.95 7.11
C LEU A 218 -5.67 13.83 5.59
N SER A 219 -5.58 14.95 4.84
CA SER A 219 -5.78 14.91 3.40
C SER A 219 -4.72 14.05 2.70
N SER A 220 -5.08 13.51 1.55
CA SER A 220 -4.20 12.62 0.78
C SER A 220 -2.83 13.25 0.52
N GLN A 221 -2.82 14.52 0.11
CA GLN A 221 -1.59 15.23 -0.23
C GLN A 221 -0.72 15.50 1.00
N SER A 222 -1.31 15.86 2.13
CA SER A 222 -0.60 16.06 3.39
C SER A 222 -0.02 14.75 3.91
N ARG A 223 -0.74 13.64 3.79
CA ARG A 223 -0.25 12.30 4.13
C ARG A 223 0.89 11.86 3.21
N PHE A 224 0.80 12.17 1.91
CA PHE A 224 1.90 11.89 0.97
C PHE A 224 3.19 12.59 1.39
N VAL A 225 3.15 13.90 1.63
CA VAL A 225 4.32 14.68 2.06
C VAL A 225 4.86 14.15 3.40
N ARG A 226 3.97 13.89 4.35
CA ARG A 226 4.36 13.42 5.69
C ARG A 226 4.99 12.03 5.65
N ALA A 227 4.35 11.07 4.96
CA ALA A 227 4.89 9.72 4.79
C ALA A 227 6.23 9.75 4.05
N ALA A 228 6.35 10.55 2.98
CA ALA A 228 7.59 10.73 2.24
C ALA A 228 8.72 11.27 3.14
N PHE A 229 8.46 12.35 3.88
CA PHE A 229 9.45 12.95 4.78
C PHE A 229 9.86 11.97 5.88
N VAL A 230 8.91 11.34 6.55
CA VAL A 230 9.18 10.39 7.63
C VAL A 230 9.97 9.20 7.10
N LYS A 231 9.51 8.57 6.01
CA LYS A 231 10.19 7.42 5.40
C LYS A 231 11.63 7.75 4.98
N MET A 232 11.83 8.85 4.27
CA MET A 232 13.15 9.22 3.71
C MET A 232 14.18 9.56 4.79
N ASN A 233 13.72 9.98 5.98
CA ASN A 233 14.58 10.32 7.11
C ASN A 233 14.61 9.25 8.20
N SER A 234 13.78 8.20 8.10
CA SER A 234 13.72 7.08 9.06
C SER A 234 15.02 6.28 9.08
N ARG A 235 15.38 5.83 10.27
CA ARG A 235 16.54 4.96 10.51
C ARG A 235 16.16 3.88 11.50
N SER A 236 16.60 2.66 11.25
CA SER A 236 16.51 1.51 12.17
C SER A 236 17.82 0.74 12.16
N ALA A 237 18.00 -0.16 13.12
CA ALA A 237 18.96 -1.24 12.96
C ALA A 237 18.50 -2.13 11.77
N PRO A 238 19.45 -2.86 11.14
CA PRO A 238 19.17 -3.60 9.91
C PRO A 238 18.47 -4.95 10.14
N ASP A 239 18.28 -5.37 11.39
CA ASP A 239 17.57 -6.59 11.74
C ASP A 239 16.07 -6.45 11.46
N GLU A 240 15.38 -7.59 11.29
CA GLU A 240 13.97 -7.63 10.92
C GLU A 240 13.05 -6.99 11.97
N GLN A 241 13.26 -7.27 13.25
CA GLN A 241 12.42 -6.74 14.32
C GLN A 241 12.47 -5.21 14.36
N SER A 242 13.67 -4.63 14.29
CA SER A 242 13.88 -3.19 14.25
C SER A 242 13.31 -2.57 12.98
N SER A 243 13.45 -3.24 11.83
CA SER A 243 12.96 -2.77 10.55
C SER A 243 11.43 -2.78 10.48
N VAL A 244 10.78 -3.85 10.95
CA VAL A 244 9.32 -3.96 11.04
C VAL A 244 8.76 -2.90 11.97
N SER A 245 9.35 -2.73 13.17
CA SER A 245 8.95 -1.68 14.11
C SER A 245 9.04 -0.29 13.47
N GLN A 246 10.17 0.02 12.80
CA GLN A 246 10.32 1.30 12.11
C GLN A 246 9.33 1.50 10.97
N PHE A 247 9.00 0.43 10.24
CA PHE A 247 7.99 0.50 9.18
C PHE A 247 6.62 0.91 9.73
N PHE A 248 6.20 0.33 10.86
CA PHE A 248 4.96 0.75 11.52
C PHE A 248 5.02 2.20 11.99
N HIS A 249 6.17 2.68 12.52
CA HIS A 249 6.33 4.10 12.85
C HIS A 249 6.18 5.03 11.63
N ILE A 250 6.63 4.61 10.45
CA ILE A 250 6.44 5.37 9.21
C ILE A 250 4.96 5.51 8.90
N LEU A 251 4.21 4.41 8.85
CA LEU A 251 2.80 4.42 8.51
C LEU A 251 1.91 5.00 9.62
N ASN A 252 2.23 4.79 10.89
CA ASN A 252 1.50 5.40 12.01
C ASN A 252 1.58 6.93 12.00
N SER A 253 2.56 7.51 11.30
CA SER A 253 2.60 8.96 11.11
C SER A 253 1.43 9.51 10.30
N VAL A 254 0.67 8.65 9.62
CA VAL A 254 -0.46 9.01 8.74
C VAL A 254 -1.75 8.27 9.09
N ASP A 255 -1.83 7.65 10.27
CA ASP A 255 -3.01 6.98 10.77
C ASP A 255 -4.23 7.91 10.84
N GLN A 256 -5.40 7.36 10.55
CA GLN A 256 -6.69 8.03 10.65
C GLN A 256 -7.34 7.70 11.99
N GLN A 257 -7.44 8.70 12.86
CA GLN A 257 -8.05 8.54 14.19
C GLN A 257 -9.56 8.76 14.12
N ARG A 258 -10.33 7.92 14.82
CA ARG A 258 -11.78 8.04 14.91
C ARG A 258 -12.19 9.43 15.43
N GLY A 259 -13.10 10.08 14.70
CA GLY A 259 -13.59 11.41 15.03
C GLY A 259 -12.83 12.56 14.32
N CYS A 260 -11.68 12.29 13.68
CA CYS A 260 -10.88 13.33 13.03
C CYS A 260 -11.17 13.50 11.52
N CYS A 261 -11.84 12.53 10.89
CA CYS A 261 -12.26 12.60 9.49
C CYS A 261 -13.69 12.07 9.34
N GLU A 262 -14.66 12.96 9.34
CA GLU A 262 -16.06 12.62 9.14
C GLU A 262 -16.38 12.54 7.65
N VAL A 263 -16.90 11.41 7.19
CA VAL A 263 -17.25 11.15 5.77
C VAL A 263 -18.74 11.25 5.52
N ALA A 264 -19.56 11.06 6.55
CA ALA A 264 -20.98 11.29 6.61
C ALA A 264 -21.39 11.46 8.07
N GLU A 265 -22.61 11.94 8.35
CA GLU A 265 -23.09 12.14 9.71
C GLU A 265 -22.88 10.89 10.60
N GLY A 266 -22.05 11.04 11.62
CA GLY A 266 -21.68 9.99 12.56
C GLY A 266 -20.81 8.86 11.99
N LYS A 267 -20.29 8.98 10.75
CA LYS A 267 -19.37 8.02 10.13
C LYS A 267 -17.99 8.64 9.98
N TYR A 268 -17.03 7.98 10.56
CA TYR A 268 -15.64 8.46 10.59
C TYR A 268 -14.73 7.49 9.85
N GLU A 269 -13.84 8.02 9.04
CA GLU A 269 -12.76 7.26 8.46
C GLU A 269 -11.73 6.93 9.55
N ILE A 270 -11.29 5.69 9.60
CA ILE A 270 -10.26 5.18 10.51
C ILE A 270 -9.29 4.29 9.74
N THR A 271 -8.08 4.14 10.25
CA THR A 271 -7.15 3.12 9.75
C THR A 271 -7.60 1.75 10.23
N ILE A 272 -8.31 0.99 9.38
CA ILE A 272 -8.83 -0.36 9.69
C ILE A 272 -7.68 -1.30 10.05
N TYR A 273 -6.63 -1.32 9.20
CA TYR A 273 -5.38 -2.04 9.47
C TYR A 273 -4.19 -1.31 8.87
N THR A 274 -3.02 -1.60 9.42
CA THR A 274 -1.72 -1.26 8.84
C THR A 274 -0.97 -2.55 8.57
N SER A 275 -0.44 -2.72 7.37
CA SER A 275 0.34 -3.88 6.96
C SER A 275 1.82 -3.57 6.76
N CYS A 276 2.65 -4.60 6.89
CA CYS A 276 4.07 -4.61 6.58
C CYS A 276 4.48 -6.00 6.12
N CYS A 277 4.83 -6.19 4.86
CA CYS A 277 5.36 -7.45 4.37
C CYS A 277 6.89 -7.37 4.26
N ASN A 278 7.63 -8.28 4.92
CA ASN A 278 9.01 -8.57 4.56
C ASN A 278 8.97 -9.41 3.28
N THR A 279 9.20 -8.79 2.14
CA THR A 279 9.02 -9.44 0.83
C THR A 279 10.15 -10.41 0.48
N ASP A 280 11.34 -10.25 1.08
CA ASP A 280 12.45 -11.20 0.91
C ASP A 280 12.19 -12.52 1.66
N LYS A 281 11.40 -12.49 2.75
CA LYS A 281 11.09 -13.66 3.59
C LYS A 281 9.65 -14.16 3.46
N GLY A 282 8.78 -13.44 2.80
CA GLY A 282 7.37 -13.81 2.67
C GLY A 282 6.62 -13.80 4.02
N ILE A 283 6.97 -12.88 4.93
CA ILE A 283 6.32 -12.73 6.23
C ILE A 283 5.48 -11.45 6.21
N TYR A 284 4.19 -11.61 6.44
CA TYR A 284 3.22 -10.52 6.45
C TYR A 284 2.83 -10.15 7.87
N TYR A 285 3.18 -8.94 8.29
CA TYR A 285 2.90 -8.35 9.60
C TYR A 285 1.73 -7.39 9.49
N TYR A 286 0.93 -7.26 10.53
CA TYR A 286 -0.16 -6.30 10.58
C TYR A 286 -0.50 -5.85 11.99
N THR A 287 -1.13 -4.68 12.10
CA THR A 287 -1.89 -4.18 13.26
C THR A 287 -3.28 -3.81 12.80
N THR A 288 -4.24 -3.73 13.71
CA THR A 288 -5.61 -3.26 13.44
C THR A 288 -5.94 -2.06 14.31
N TYR A 289 -6.99 -1.34 13.99
CA TYR A 289 -7.37 -0.13 14.75
C TYR A 289 -7.53 -0.39 16.26
N ASN A 290 -8.10 -1.53 16.65
CA ASN A 290 -8.31 -1.91 18.03
C ASN A 290 -7.30 -2.97 18.52
N GLY A 291 -6.21 -3.22 17.82
CA GLY A 291 -5.19 -4.19 18.16
C GLY A 291 -3.81 -3.67 17.77
N HIS A 292 -3.11 -3.03 18.71
CA HIS A 292 -1.78 -2.45 18.46
C HIS A 292 -0.67 -3.49 18.48
N GLN A 293 -0.95 -4.70 18.98
CA GLN A 293 0.02 -5.80 18.95
C GLN A 293 0.28 -6.21 17.50
N ILE A 294 1.54 -6.17 17.08
CA ILE A 294 1.94 -6.66 15.75
C ILE A 294 1.71 -8.16 15.71
N SER A 295 0.92 -8.60 14.74
CA SER A 295 0.65 -10.00 14.40
C SER A 295 1.30 -10.34 13.08
N ALA A 296 1.63 -11.62 12.83
CA ALA A 296 2.32 -12.03 11.62
C ALA A 296 1.86 -13.37 11.09
N VAL A 297 1.91 -13.52 9.76
CA VAL A 297 1.72 -14.78 9.04
C VAL A 297 2.93 -15.00 8.14
N ASP A 298 3.58 -16.14 8.27
CA ASP A 298 4.72 -16.58 7.46
C ASP A 298 4.22 -17.56 6.40
N MET A 299 4.25 -17.15 5.12
CA MET A 299 3.73 -17.97 4.03
C MET A 299 4.52 -19.29 3.87
N HIS A 300 5.79 -19.32 4.25
CA HIS A 300 6.63 -20.51 4.09
C HIS A 300 6.38 -21.58 5.16
N LYS A 301 5.56 -21.28 6.17
CA LYS A 301 5.07 -22.29 7.14
C LYS A 301 3.84 -23.06 6.65
N GLU A 302 3.32 -22.66 5.48
CA GLU A 302 2.12 -23.26 4.90
C GLU A 302 2.45 -24.10 3.66
N ASP A 303 1.48 -24.95 3.25
CA ASP A 303 1.59 -25.73 2.02
C ASP A 303 1.38 -24.85 0.77
N LEU A 304 2.48 -24.31 0.25
CA LEU A 304 2.47 -23.48 -0.96
C LEU A 304 2.14 -24.26 -2.26
N TYR A 305 1.93 -25.56 -2.20
CA TYR A 305 1.45 -26.37 -3.33
C TYR A 305 -0.02 -26.76 -3.22
N SER A 306 -0.71 -26.30 -2.17
CA SER A 306 -2.17 -26.47 -2.04
C SER A 306 -2.91 -25.89 -3.25
N ALA A 307 -4.09 -26.47 -3.54
CA ALA A 307 -5.05 -25.93 -4.51
C ALA A 307 -6.16 -25.10 -3.85
N LYS A 308 -6.03 -24.77 -2.55
CA LYS A 308 -7.01 -24.01 -1.78
C LYS A 308 -6.34 -22.81 -1.14
N LEU A 309 -7.09 -21.71 -1.03
CA LEU A 309 -6.69 -20.57 -0.24
C LEU A 309 -6.48 -20.97 1.23
N ILE A 310 -5.54 -20.30 1.88
CA ILE A 310 -5.29 -20.39 3.32
C ILE A 310 -5.55 -19.02 3.88
N ALA A 311 -6.53 -18.88 4.77
CA ALA A 311 -6.97 -17.59 5.29
C ALA A 311 -6.86 -17.55 6.82
N TYR A 312 -6.46 -16.39 7.32
CA TYR A 312 -6.32 -16.07 8.74
C TYR A 312 -7.13 -14.82 9.04
N PRO A 313 -8.22 -14.91 9.83
CA PRO A 313 -8.91 -13.72 10.30
C PRO A 313 -7.99 -12.78 11.05
N MET A 314 -8.11 -11.48 10.82
CA MET A 314 -7.31 -10.49 11.54
C MET A 314 -7.65 -10.47 13.03
N ILE A 315 -6.63 -10.35 13.86
CA ILE A 315 -6.77 -10.14 15.30
C ILE A 315 -7.15 -8.67 15.53
N THR A 316 -8.33 -8.43 16.09
CA THR A 316 -8.88 -7.08 16.27
C THR A 316 -8.99 -6.64 17.73
N GLY A 317 -8.65 -7.53 18.69
CA GLY A 317 -8.70 -7.22 20.12
C GLY A 317 -7.40 -6.63 20.63
N GLU A 318 -7.49 -5.60 21.50
CA GLU A 318 -6.33 -5.04 22.17
C GLU A 318 -5.77 -5.99 23.22
N ILE A 319 -4.45 -6.13 23.27
CA ILE A 319 -3.74 -6.93 24.25
C ILE A 319 -2.98 -5.99 25.19
N ILE A 320 -3.44 -5.94 26.44
CA ILE A 320 -2.80 -5.14 27.48
C ILE A 320 -1.98 -6.06 28.40
N ASN A 321 -0.68 -5.87 28.42
CA ASN A 321 0.22 -6.60 29.33
C ASN A 321 0.34 -5.88 30.66
N PHE A 322 -0.28 -6.40 31.72
CA PHE A 322 -0.08 -5.90 33.08
C PHE A 322 1.28 -6.38 33.61
N GLN A 323 2.06 -5.45 34.15
CA GLN A 323 3.41 -5.75 34.69
C GLN A 323 3.42 -6.01 36.19
N ASN A 324 2.28 -6.00 36.86
CA ASN A 324 2.06 -6.25 38.26
C ASN A 324 1.05 -7.38 38.47
#